data_e142e3b4ac7a55ec68695bd2fb376e59
#
_entry.id   e142e3b4ac7a55ec68695bd2fb376e59
#
_cell.length_a   1.000
_cell.length_b   1.000
_cell.length_c   1.000
_cell.angle_alpha   90.00
_cell.angle_beta   90.00
_cell.angle_gamma   90.00
#
_symmetry.space_group_name_H-M   'P 1'
#
loop_
_entity.id
_entity.type
_entity.pdbx_description
1 polymer ?
#
loop_
_entity_poly.entity_id
_entity_poly.type
_entity_poly.pdbx_seq_one_letter_code
_entity_poly.pdbx_strand_id
1 'polypeptide(L)'
;MLDHRTETFMAVCSVMNYREAAELLHITQPAVTQHIQFLEKEYGCRLFLYENRKLIKTPAAQMLEDYLSSVQQRENFLREKIKNNGLRELRI
;
A
#
# COMPACT_ATOMS: atom_id res chain seq x y z
N MET A 1 -3.79 -9.98 -2.35
CA MET A 1 -3.68 -9.74 -0.90
C MET A 1 -2.52 -8.82 -0.58
N LEU A 2 -2.72 -7.88 0.31
CA LEU A 2 -1.70 -6.90 0.66
C LEU A 2 -0.80 -7.43 1.76
N ASP A 3 0.51 -7.32 1.57
CA ASP A 3 1.46 -7.62 2.63
C ASP A 3 1.98 -6.30 3.23
N HIS A 4 2.89 -6.39 4.19
CA HIS A 4 3.36 -5.18 4.87
C HIS A 4 4.16 -4.26 3.96
N ARG A 5 4.76 -4.80 2.87
CA ARG A 5 5.49 -3.94 1.93
C ARG A 5 4.54 -3.10 1.10
N THR A 6 3.43 -3.69 0.66
CA THR A 6 2.43 -2.93 -0.10
C THR A 6 1.69 -1.97 0.82
N GLU A 7 1.50 -2.33 2.09
CA GLU A 7 0.95 -1.38 3.07
C GLU A 7 1.85 -0.16 3.21
N THR A 8 3.16 -0.39 3.28
CA THR A 8 4.12 0.70 3.35
C THR A 8 4.03 1.58 2.10
N PHE A 9 3.96 0.96 0.94
CA PHE A 9 3.84 1.69 -0.32
C PHE A 9 2.58 2.57 -0.31
N MET A 10 1.46 2.02 0.11
CA MET A 10 0.21 2.78 0.14
C MET A 10 0.28 3.92 1.15
N ALA A 11 0.95 3.72 2.28
CA ALA A 11 1.13 4.78 3.26
C ALA A 11 1.97 5.91 2.67
N VAL A 12 3.05 5.59 1.95
CA VAL A 12 3.87 6.60 1.30
C VAL A 12 3.05 7.37 0.27
N CYS A 13 2.23 6.66 -0.51
CA CYS A 13 1.36 7.32 -1.49
C CYS A 13 0.41 8.31 -0.82
N SER A 14 -0.06 8.00 0.37
CA SER A 14 -1.05 8.83 1.03
C SER A 14 -0.44 10.08 1.67
N VAL A 15 0.76 9.98 2.25
CA VAL A 15 1.38 11.13 2.94
C VAL A 15 2.50 11.77 2.14
N MET A 16 3.00 11.10 1.12
CA MET A 16 4.08 11.58 0.25
C MET A 16 5.29 12.06 1.03
N ASN A 17 5.67 11.28 2.05
CA ASN A 17 6.80 11.60 2.92
C ASN A 17 7.21 10.32 3.65
N TYR A 18 8.48 9.92 3.48
CA TYR A 18 8.94 8.65 4.07
C TYR A 18 8.92 8.67 5.59
N ARG A 19 9.28 9.80 6.19
CA ARG A 19 9.29 9.88 7.64
C ARG A 19 7.86 9.81 8.20
N GLU A 20 6.93 10.52 7.56
CA GLU A 20 5.54 10.50 8.01
C GLU A 20 4.92 9.12 7.82
N ALA A 21 5.27 8.42 6.74
CA ALA A 21 4.79 7.06 6.53
C ALA A 21 5.30 6.14 7.63
N ALA A 22 6.56 6.30 8.00
CA ALA A 22 7.14 5.50 9.08
C ALA A 22 6.40 5.74 10.40
N GLU A 23 6.09 6.99 10.70
CA GLU A 23 5.35 7.33 11.90
C GLU A 23 3.95 6.75 11.87
N LEU A 24 3.29 6.85 10.74
CA LEU A 24 1.94 6.33 10.57
C LEU A 24 1.89 4.82 10.81
N LEU A 25 2.91 4.10 10.36
CA LEU A 25 2.94 2.65 10.43
C LEU A 25 3.67 2.13 11.67
N HIS A 26 4.22 3.02 12.50
CA HIS A 26 4.99 2.64 13.69
C HIS A 26 6.19 1.77 13.35
N ILE A 27 6.88 2.12 12.27
CA ILE A 27 8.12 1.46 11.88
C ILE A 27 9.20 2.52 11.66
N THR A 28 10.43 2.08 11.44
CA THR A 28 11.53 3.01 11.22
C THR A 28 11.53 3.51 9.78
N GLN A 29 12.12 4.68 9.57
CA GLN A 29 12.24 5.20 8.22
C GLN A 29 13.11 4.30 7.33
N PRO A 30 14.23 3.74 7.81
CA PRO A 30 14.97 2.77 6.99
C PRO A 30 14.13 1.57 6.57
N ALA A 31 13.19 1.12 7.42
CA ALA A 31 12.30 0.03 7.06
C ALA A 31 11.40 0.43 5.90
N VAL A 32 10.87 1.66 5.94
CA VAL A 32 10.07 2.18 4.81
C VAL A 32 10.89 2.15 3.54
N THR A 33 12.13 2.68 3.61
CA THR A 33 13.01 2.71 2.45
C THR A 33 13.25 1.32 1.89
N GLN A 34 13.50 0.34 2.77
CA GLN A 34 13.75 -1.03 2.34
C GLN A 34 12.54 -1.65 1.68
N HIS A 35 11.34 -1.39 2.21
CA HIS A 35 10.12 -1.91 1.61
C HIS A 35 9.91 -1.36 0.22
N ILE A 36 10.14 -0.06 0.04
CA ILE A 36 9.98 0.57 -1.26
C ILE A 36 11.02 0.02 -2.24
N GLN A 37 12.26 -0.10 -1.80
CA GLN A 37 13.32 -0.64 -2.66
C GLN A 37 13.01 -2.07 -3.08
N PHE A 38 12.46 -2.87 -2.19
CA PHE A 38 12.07 -4.23 -2.53
C PHE A 38 11.04 -4.24 -3.66
N LEU A 39 10.03 -3.38 -3.55
CA LEU A 39 8.99 -3.30 -4.59
C LEU A 39 9.57 -2.76 -5.90
N GLU A 40 10.46 -1.78 -5.83
CA GLU A 40 11.10 -1.24 -7.03
C GLU A 40 11.90 -2.32 -7.75
N LYS A 41 12.55 -3.18 -6.98
CA LYS A 41 13.31 -4.28 -7.56
C LYS A 41 12.37 -5.32 -8.17
N GLU A 42 11.26 -5.60 -7.48
CA GLU A 42 10.27 -6.56 -7.96
C GLU A 42 9.69 -6.13 -9.31
N TYR A 43 9.38 -4.85 -9.45
CA TYR A 43 8.73 -4.34 -10.65
C TYR A 43 9.72 -3.76 -11.66
N GLY A 44 10.99 -3.69 -11.31
CA GLY A 44 12.04 -3.24 -12.21
C GLY A 44 11.96 -1.79 -12.60
N CYS A 45 11.42 -0.93 -11.71
CA CYS A 45 11.29 0.50 -12.00
C CYS A 45 11.25 1.28 -10.70
N ARG A 46 11.49 2.58 -10.82
CA ARG A 46 11.36 3.48 -9.68
C ARG A 46 9.88 3.77 -9.41
N LEU A 47 9.53 3.83 -8.15
CA LEU A 47 8.17 4.16 -7.74
C LEU A 47 8.06 5.59 -7.24
N PHE A 48 9.11 6.10 -6.61
CA PHE A 48 9.13 7.47 -6.09
C PHE A 48 10.43 8.14 -6.50
N LEU A 49 10.33 9.43 -6.80
CA LEU A 49 11.48 10.26 -7.16
C LEU A 49 11.42 11.55 -6.37
N TYR A 50 12.58 12.18 -6.18
CA TYR A 50 12.64 13.52 -5.61
C TYR A 50 12.84 14.50 -6.76
N GLU A 51 11.96 15.50 -6.86
CA GLU A 51 12.10 16.61 -7.78
C GLU A 51 11.84 17.89 -7.03
N ASN A 52 12.77 18.83 -7.12
CA ASN A 52 12.64 20.10 -6.42
C ASN A 52 12.36 19.88 -4.93
N ARG A 53 13.06 18.91 -4.33
CA ARG A 53 12.96 18.57 -2.91
C ARG A 53 11.58 18.02 -2.52
N LYS A 54 10.79 17.60 -3.48
CA LYS A 54 9.50 16.98 -3.22
C LYS A 54 9.50 15.54 -3.70
N LEU A 55 8.83 14.72 -2.95
CA LEU A 55 8.63 13.32 -3.35
C LEU A 55 7.48 13.28 -4.33
N ILE A 56 7.69 12.62 -5.47
CA ILE A 56 6.63 12.47 -6.47
C ILE A 56 6.49 11.01 -6.83
N LYS A 57 5.29 10.63 -7.24
CA LYS A 57 5.02 9.29 -7.74
C LYS A 57 5.38 9.20 -9.22
N THR A 58 5.99 8.08 -9.61
CA THR A 58 6.19 7.78 -11.03
C THR A 58 4.87 7.26 -11.62
N PRO A 59 4.76 7.22 -12.95
CA PRO A 59 3.58 6.59 -13.55
C PRO A 59 3.40 5.13 -13.11
N ALA A 60 4.51 4.41 -12.90
CA ALA A 60 4.43 3.03 -12.40
C ALA A 60 3.83 2.98 -11.00
N ALA A 61 4.21 3.94 -10.14
CA ALA A 61 3.64 3.99 -8.80
C ALA A 61 2.15 4.27 -8.85
N GLN A 62 1.72 5.14 -9.76
CA GLN A 62 0.29 5.42 -9.88
C GLN A 62 -0.48 4.17 -10.32
N MET A 63 0.09 3.42 -11.25
CA MET A 63 -0.53 2.17 -11.69
C MET A 63 -0.62 1.16 -10.56
N LEU A 64 0.45 1.03 -9.78
CA LEU A 64 0.45 0.10 -8.66
C LEU A 64 -0.54 0.54 -7.59
N GLU A 65 -0.58 1.83 -7.29
CA GLU A 65 -1.52 2.36 -6.30
C GLU A 65 -2.96 2.07 -6.71
N ASP A 66 -3.28 2.31 -7.98
CA ASP A 66 -4.64 2.08 -8.49
C ASP A 66 -5.01 0.60 -8.38
N TYR A 67 -4.06 -0.27 -8.72
CA TYR A 67 -4.29 -1.71 -8.62
C TYR A 67 -4.54 -2.14 -7.17
N LEU A 68 -3.67 -1.70 -6.26
CA LEU A 68 -3.79 -2.08 -4.85
C LEU A 68 -5.07 -1.53 -4.22
N SER A 69 -5.46 -0.32 -4.59
CA SER A 69 -6.72 0.25 -4.12
C SER A 69 -7.90 -0.58 -4.59
N SER A 70 -7.86 -1.02 -5.84
CA SER A 70 -8.90 -1.86 -6.40
C SER A 70 -9.00 -3.20 -5.66
N VAL A 71 -7.85 -3.82 -5.38
CA VAL A 71 -7.83 -5.08 -4.64
C VAL A 71 -8.41 -4.88 -3.25
N GLN A 72 -8.03 -3.79 -2.57
CA GLN A 72 -8.55 -3.51 -1.24
C GLN A 72 -10.06 -3.31 -1.24
N GLN A 73 -10.57 -2.60 -2.23
CA GLN A 73 -12.02 -2.38 -2.34
C GLN A 73 -12.76 -3.67 -2.57
N ARG A 74 -12.22 -4.54 -3.43
CA ARG A 74 -12.85 -5.84 -3.69
C ARG A 74 -12.84 -6.72 -2.46
N GLU A 75 -11.73 -6.69 -1.71
CA GLU A 75 -11.64 -7.47 -0.50
C GLU A 75 -12.63 -6.98 0.54
N ASN A 76 -12.76 -5.65 0.69
CA ASN A 76 -13.72 -5.09 1.61
C ASN A 76 -15.15 -5.47 1.23
N PHE A 77 -15.46 -5.44 -0.05
CA PHE A 77 -16.77 -5.83 -0.56
C PHE A 77 -17.05 -7.30 -0.24
N LEU A 78 -16.06 -8.16 -0.47
CA LEU A 78 -16.20 -9.58 -0.19
C LEU A 78 -16.42 -9.83 1.30
N ARG A 79 -15.66 -9.15 2.15
CA ARG A 79 -15.80 -9.30 3.60
C ARG A 79 -17.21 -8.92 4.06
N GLU A 80 -17.74 -7.82 3.51
CA GLU A 80 -19.10 -7.39 3.85
C GLU A 80 -20.12 -8.45 3.43
N LYS A 81 -19.95 -8.98 2.22
CA LYS A 81 -20.86 -10.01 1.73
C LYS A 81 -20.82 -11.25 2.61
N ILE A 82 -19.63 -11.69 2.96
CA ILE A 82 -19.48 -12.87 3.81
C ILE A 82 -20.07 -12.62 5.19
N LYS A 83 -19.78 -11.44 5.75
CA LYS A 83 -20.26 -11.08 7.08
C LYS A 83 -21.78 -11.09 7.13
N ASN A 84 -22.42 -10.55 6.10
CA ASN A 84 -23.87 -10.45 6.08
C ASN A 84 -24.56 -11.78 5.82
N ASN A 85 -23.91 -12.70 5.12
CA ASN A 85 -24.54 -13.96 4.73
C ASN A 85 -23.94 -15.16 5.43
N GLY A 86 -22.61 -15.22 5.56
CA GLY A 86 -21.92 -16.38 6.09
C GLY A 86 -22.08 -16.56 7.58
N LEU A 87 -22.13 -15.44 8.32
CA LEU A 87 -22.20 -15.52 9.77
C LEU A 87 -23.47 -16.23 10.26
N ARG A 88 -24.55 -16.09 9.51
CA ARG A 88 -25.80 -16.73 9.91
C ARG A 88 -25.69 -18.25 9.90
N GLU A 89 -24.93 -18.75 8.94
CA GLU A 89 -24.76 -20.20 8.82
C GLU A 89 -23.85 -20.76 9.90
N LEU A 90 -22.87 -19.95 10.31
CA LEU A 90 -21.96 -20.38 11.35
C LEU A 90 -22.58 -20.40 12.73
N ARG A 91 -23.73 -19.82 12.87
CA ARG A 91 -24.40 -19.72 14.19
C ARG A 91 -25.28 -20.89 14.51
N ILE A 92 -25.29 -21.88 13.68
CA ILE A 92 -26.08 -23.11 13.91
C ILE A 92 -25.52 -23.93 15.09
#